data_e95cd3b5cd2d3acf28ef41c01a0b64d9
#
_entry.id   e95cd3b5cd2d3acf28ef41c01a0b64d9
#
_cell.length_a   1.000
_cell.length_b   1.000
_cell.length_c   1.000
_cell.angle_alpha   90.00
_cell.angle_beta   90.00
_cell.angle_gamma   90.00
#
_symmetry.space_group_name_H-M   'P 1'
#
loop_
_entity.id
_entity.type
_entity.pdbx_description
1 polymer ?
#
loop_
_entity_poly.entity_id
_entity_poly.type
_entity_poly.pdbx_seq_one_letter_code
_entity_poly.pdbx_strand_id
1 'polypeptide(L)'
;AFFRRQRQMCIRDSTKRINNDRGVCFYCNGCARSCNVYADFSSGSCLIFPAQNAGGQIDLYVNSMVRTVETNSEGKATGVSYINKDDGNEYKLNGKVVVLAASACSSARILLNSKSKQHPNGLGNSSDLVGKYLHDSTGGDMMAFLPQLTNRKIYNEDGVGGMHVYSPWWLDNKKLDFPRGYHIEVWGGMGAPTYGTGFNVNHFNKFFGLKAGGYGDVLRSDMKKYYGSTIGFSGRGESVAMKSNYCEIDPNKVDKYGVPVLRFNYKWTDYEIKQAKHMQDTFEEIIHNMGGQPLWNKPGIESNYGLTKPGEIIHEVGTTRMGKNPKESVVDQFERMHDVDNVFVVDAGPFVSQADKNPTWTIMALAWRASDHIVSEFKKQNF
;
A
#
# COMPACT_ATOMS: atom_id res chain seq x y z
N ALA A 1 12.91 24.27 -10.51
CA ALA A 1 12.35 23.37 -9.51
C ALA A 1 13.31 22.22 -9.25
N PHE A 2 13.83 22.13 -8.06
CA PHE A 2 14.66 21.00 -7.65
C PHE A 2 13.77 19.79 -7.43
N PHE A 3 13.72 18.88 -8.38
CA PHE A 3 13.08 17.57 -8.19
C PHE A 3 13.91 16.75 -7.23
N ARG A 4 13.49 16.64 -5.96
CA ARG A 4 14.04 15.64 -5.07
C ARG A 4 13.54 14.26 -5.54
N ARG A 5 14.43 13.40 -5.99
CA ARG A 5 14.17 11.98 -6.17
C ARG A 5 13.84 11.38 -4.81
N GLN A 6 12.57 11.31 -4.46
CA GLN A 6 12.15 10.55 -3.29
C GLN A 6 12.07 9.08 -3.67
N ARG A 7 12.81 8.27 -2.97
CA ARG A 7 12.86 6.82 -3.15
C ARG A 7 11.69 6.21 -2.41
N GLN A 8 10.71 5.72 -3.15
CA GLN A 8 9.55 5.06 -2.59
C GLN A 8 9.88 3.59 -2.32
N MET A 9 9.52 3.07 -1.14
CA MET A 9 9.55 1.68 -0.68
C MET A 9 10.88 0.90 -0.81
N CYS A 10 11.71 1.20 -1.78
CA CYS A 10 13.06 0.68 -1.84
C CYS A 10 13.98 1.67 -1.18
N ILE A 11 14.14 1.63 0.12
CA ILE A 11 15.22 2.32 0.79
C ILE A 11 16.49 1.64 0.29
N ARG A 12 17.08 2.30 -0.68
CA ARG A 12 18.32 1.88 -1.28
C ARG A 12 19.46 2.39 -0.45
N ASP A 13 19.73 1.70 0.61
CA ASP A 13 20.92 1.92 1.42
C ASP A 13 22.22 1.53 0.73
N SER A 14 22.20 1.30 -0.51
CA SER A 14 22.81 0.12 -1.06
C SER A 14 23.93 0.37 -2.02
N THR A 15 24.43 1.58 -2.12
CA THR A 15 25.76 1.80 -2.68
C THR A 15 26.89 1.50 -1.70
N LYS A 16 26.54 1.24 -0.44
CA LYS A 16 27.47 0.81 0.62
C LYS A 16 26.88 -0.38 1.35
N ARG A 17 27.73 -1.29 1.76
CA ARG A 17 27.34 -2.43 2.59
C ARG A 17 27.02 -1.95 3.99
N ILE A 18 25.77 -2.16 4.45
CA ILE A 18 25.30 -1.68 5.75
C ILE A 18 25.66 -2.67 6.86
N ASN A 19 25.51 -3.96 6.56
CA ASN A 19 25.89 -5.06 7.42
C ASN A 19 26.30 -6.27 6.59
N ASN A 20 26.76 -7.33 7.22
CA ASN A 20 27.26 -8.52 6.54
C ASN A 20 26.15 -9.35 5.84
N ASP A 21 24.89 -9.15 6.23
CA ASP A 21 23.75 -9.95 5.76
C ASP A 21 23.06 -9.33 4.54
N ARG A 22 23.45 -8.11 4.14
CA ARG A 22 22.87 -7.38 3.01
C ARG A 22 23.92 -7.05 1.96
N GLY A 23 23.62 -7.42 0.73
CA GLY A 23 24.47 -7.11 -0.42
C GLY A 23 24.35 -5.66 -0.89
N VAL A 24 25.28 -5.27 -1.76
CA VAL A 24 25.28 -3.97 -2.43
C VAL A 24 24.46 -4.07 -3.72
N CYS A 25 23.67 -3.06 -3.99
CA CYS A 25 22.91 -3.00 -5.25
C CYS A 25 23.85 -2.95 -6.47
N PHE A 26 23.64 -3.83 -7.39
CA PHE A 26 24.38 -3.89 -8.67
C PHE A 26 23.53 -3.45 -9.88
N TYR A 27 22.44 -2.73 -9.61
CA TYR A 27 21.62 -2.07 -10.64
C TYR A 27 20.91 -3.00 -11.64
N CYS A 28 20.46 -4.16 -11.19
CA CYS A 28 19.82 -5.17 -12.04
C CYS A 28 18.39 -4.82 -12.52
N ASN A 29 17.78 -3.76 -12.03
CA ASN A 29 16.38 -3.35 -12.30
C ASN A 29 15.30 -4.40 -11.92
N GLY A 30 15.66 -5.42 -11.17
CA GLY A 30 14.76 -6.50 -10.75
C GLY A 30 13.96 -6.22 -9.47
N CYS A 31 13.92 -4.98 -8.97
CA CYS A 31 13.40 -4.63 -7.63
C CYS A 31 11.95 -5.09 -7.40
N ALA A 32 11.09 -5.03 -8.41
CA ALA A 32 9.70 -5.49 -8.30
C ALA A 32 9.53 -7.03 -8.16
N ARG A 33 10.61 -7.79 -8.30
CA ARG A 33 10.63 -9.26 -8.24
C ARG A 33 11.37 -9.79 -7.00
N SER A 34 11.56 -8.96 -6.00
CA SER A 34 12.43 -9.17 -4.85
C SER A 34 13.93 -9.00 -5.17
N CYS A 35 14.66 -8.47 -4.21
CA CYS A 35 16.09 -8.25 -4.34
C CYS A 35 16.89 -9.45 -3.84
N ASN A 36 17.48 -10.21 -4.74
CA ASN A 36 18.22 -11.42 -4.42
C ASN A 36 19.44 -11.20 -3.51
N VAL A 37 19.95 -9.97 -3.41
CA VAL A 37 21.07 -9.59 -2.55
C VAL A 37 20.63 -8.79 -1.34
N TYR A 38 19.33 -8.66 -1.09
CA TYR A 38 18.76 -7.90 0.02
C TYR A 38 19.25 -6.44 0.09
N ALA A 39 19.53 -5.84 -1.06
CA ALA A 39 19.94 -4.43 -1.12
C ALA A 39 18.74 -3.47 -0.93
N ASP A 40 17.51 -3.94 -1.10
CA ASP A 40 16.28 -3.22 -0.76
C ASP A 40 15.86 -3.47 0.70
N PHE A 41 14.93 -2.65 1.18
CA PHE A 41 14.32 -2.88 2.49
C PHE A 41 13.21 -3.93 2.38
N SER A 42 13.26 -4.94 3.25
CA SER A 42 12.13 -5.80 3.56
C SER A 42 12.12 -6.11 5.06
N SER A 43 10.94 -6.42 5.63
CA SER A 43 10.84 -6.81 7.04
C SER A 43 11.67 -8.06 7.35
N GLY A 44 11.76 -9.02 6.42
CA GLY A 44 12.61 -10.20 6.55
C GLY A 44 14.08 -9.84 6.66
N SER A 45 14.62 -9.19 5.62
CA SER A 45 16.07 -8.91 5.54
C SER A 45 16.57 -7.85 6.51
N CYS A 46 15.71 -6.88 6.89
CA CYS A 46 16.13 -5.73 7.67
C CYS A 46 15.73 -5.80 9.15
N LEU A 47 14.75 -6.63 9.51
CA LEU A 47 14.23 -6.69 10.88
C LEU A 47 14.26 -8.12 11.44
N ILE A 48 13.61 -9.09 10.81
CA ILE A 48 13.43 -10.43 11.37
C ILE A 48 14.77 -11.19 11.42
N PHE A 49 15.46 -11.34 10.29
CA PHE A 49 16.72 -12.08 10.26
C PHE A 49 17.82 -11.44 11.12
N PRO A 50 18.02 -10.10 11.08
CA PRO A 50 18.94 -9.46 12.02
C PRO A 50 18.59 -9.67 13.49
N ALA A 51 17.31 -9.64 13.85
CA ALA A 51 16.88 -9.86 15.23
C ALA A 51 17.12 -11.32 15.68
N GLN A 52 16.87 -12.31 14.84
CA GLN A 52 17.19 -13.71 15.09
C GLN A 52 18.72 -13.91 15.23
N ASN A 53 19.51 -13.31 14.32
CA ASN A 53 20.97 -13.41 14.34
C ASN A 53 21.61 -12.71 15.57
N ALA A 54 20.96 -11.71 16.13
CA ALA A 54 21.38 -11.03 17.35
C ALA A 54 21.03 -11.80 18.64
N GLY A 55 20.53 -13.04 18.54
CA GLY A 55 20.12 -13.86 19.67
C GLY A 55 18.77 -13.48 20.26
N GLY A 56 17.94 -12.77 19.52
CA GLY A 56 16.55 -12.50 19.88
C GLY A 56 15.74 -13.80 19.90
N GLN A 57 14.92 -13.98 20.95
CA GLN A 57 13.98 -15.09 21.03
C GLN A 57 12.78 -14.76 20.15
N ILE A 58 12.84 -15.15 18.87
CA ILE A 58 11.79 -14.94 17.88
C ILE A 58 11.43 -16.29 17.27
N ASP A 59 10.19 -16.72 17.53
CA ASP A 59 9.59 -17.86 16.88
C ASP A 59 8.74 -17.37 15.69
N LEU A 60 9.00 -17.91 14.51
CA LEU A 60 8.28 -17.57 13.28
C LEU A 60 7.38 -18.75 12.88
N TYR A 61 6.08 -18.58 13.06
CA TYR A 61 5.05 -19.54 12.66
C TYR A 61 4.59 -19.21 11.23
N VAL A 62 5.22 -19.83 10.24
CA VAL A 62 4.81 -19.72 8.82
C VAL A 62 3.54 -20.54 8.56
N ASN A 63 2.85 -20.26 7.44
CA ASN A 63 1.60 -20.94 7.06
C ASN A 63 0.50 -20.88 8.14
N SER A 64 0.57 -19.91 9.05
CA SER A 64 -0.34 -19.74 10.17
C SER A 64 -1.27 -18.55 9.95
N MET A 65 -2.57 -18.80 9.86
CA MET A 65 -3.59 -17.79 9.65
C MET A 65 -4.32 -17.50 10.96
N VAL A 66 -4.06 -16.36 11.57
CA VAL A 66 -4.76 -15.95 12.80
C VAL A 66 -6.26 -15.77 12.51
N ARG A 67 -7.07 -16.42 13.32
CA ARG A 67 -8.53 -16.40 13.23
C ARG A 67 -9.14 -15.42 14.22
N THR A 68 -8.75 -15.51 15.51
CA THR A 68 -9.29 -14.71 16.60
C THR A 68 -8.21 -14.34 17.61
N VAL A 69 -8.42 -13.25 18.32
CA VAL A 69 -7.75 -12.96 19.58
C VAL A 69 -8.55 -13.61 20.71
N GLU A 70 -7.91 -14.41 21.53
CA GLU A 70 -8.51 -15.08 22.67
C GLU A 70 -8.54 -14.16 23.89
N THR A 71 -9.62 -14.22 24.69
CA THR A 71 -9.77 -13.40 25.89
C THR A 71 -10.14 -14.26 27.11
N ASN A 72 -9.75 -13.80 28.31
CA ASN A 72 -10.17 -14.41 29.56
C ASN A 72 -11.59 -13.94 29.99
N SER A 73 -12.04 -14.40 31.16
CA SER A 73 -13.33 -13.99 31.73
C SER A 73 -13.45 -12.52 32.06
N GLU A 74 -12.35 -11.82 32.22
CA GLU A 74 -12.26 -10.36 32.45
C GLU A 74 -12.25 -9.54 31.17
N GLY A 75 -12.19 -10.22 29.99
CA GLY A 75 -12.12 -9.58 28.68
C GLY A 75 -10.73 -9.17 28.26
N LYS A 76 -9.69 -9.52 29.00
CA LYS A 76 -8.28 -9.27 28.69
C LYS A 76 -7.76 -10.31 27.68
N ALA A 77 -6.95 -9.88 26.70
CA ALA A 77 -6.39 -10.79 25.73
C ALA A 77 -5.38 -11.76 26.37
N THR A 78 -5.46 -13.04 25.97
CA THR A 78 -4.59 -14.11 26.46
C THR A 78 -3.73 -14.74 25.37
N GLY A 79 -3.95 -14.35 24.10
CA GLY A 79 -3.25 -14.88 22.95
C GLY A 79 -4.10 -14.86 21.69
N VAL A 80 -3.81 -15.77 20.77
CA VAL A 80 -4.53 -15.89 19.49
C VAL A 80 -4.87 -17.36 19.20
N SER A 81 -5.95 -17.60 18.46
CA SER A 81 -6.14 -18.85 17.73
C SER A 81 -5.75 -18.65 16.27
N TYR A 82 -5.17 -19.68 15.67
CA TYR A 82 -4.77 -19.67 14.28
C TYR A 82 -4.99 -21.04 13.63
N ILE A 83 -5.20 -21.02 12.32
CA ILE A 83 -5.29 -22.22 11.49
C ILE A 83 -3.94 -22.43 10.82
N ASN A 84 -3.35 -23.60 11.01
CA ASN A 84 -2.21 -24.03 10.25
C ASN A 84 -2.68 -24.44 8.83
N LYS A 85 -2.13 -23.82 7.80
CA LYS A 85 -2.56 -24.04 6.40
C LYS A 85 -2.08 -25.37 5.82
N ASP A 86 -1.11 -26.01 6.47
CA ASP A 86 -0.53 -27.26 5.98
C ASP A 86 -1.37 -28.47 6.39
N ASP A 87 -1.95 -28.43 7.59
CA ASP A 87 -2.78 -29.53 8.12
C ASP A 87 -4.26 -29.17 8.30
N GLY A 88 -4.60 -27.88 8.19
CA GLY A 88 -5.97 -27.38 8.36
C GLY A 88 -6.47 -27.32 9.80
N ASN A 89 -5.65 -27.66 10.79
CA ASN A 89 -6.04 -27.68 12.19
C ASN A 89 -5.94 -26.31 12.86
N GLU A 90 -6.76 -26.11 13.88
CA GLU A 90 -6.74 -24.90 14.71
C GLU A 90 -5.85 -25.10 15.93
N TYR A 91 -5.00 -24.11 16.21
CA TYR A 91 -4.06 -24.08 17.31
C TYR A 91 -4.21 -22.77 18.11
N LYS A 92 -3.73 -22.77 19.35
CA LYS A 92 -3.70 -21.59 20.20
C LYS A 92 -2.25 -21.25 20.57
N LEU A 93 -1.97 -19.96 20.59
CA LEU A 93 -0.71 -19.40 21.05
C LEU A 93 -1.00 -18.38 22.14
N ASN A 94 -0.47 -18.61 23.35
CA ASN A 94 -0.66 -17.71 24.47
C ASN A 94 0.34 -16.55 24.41
N GLY A 95 -0.10 -15.36 24.83
CA GLY A 95 0.72 -14.16 24.89
C GLY A 95 0.17 -13.16 25.89
N LYS A 96 1.04 -12.45 26.59
CA LYS A 96 0.66 -11.37 27.49
C LYS A 96 0.19 -10.11 26.77
N VAL A 97 0.72 -9.88 25.58
CA VAL A 97 0.39 -8.75 24.70
C VAL A 97 0.13 -9.30 23.32
N VAL A 98 -0.90 -8.82 22.65
CA VAL A 98 -1.20 -9.14 21.24
C VAL A 98 -1.01 -7.90 20.39
N VAL A 99 -0.20 -8.02 19.33
CA VAL A 99 0.05 -6.95 18.38
C VAL A 99 -0.48 -7.38 17.01
N LEU A 100 -1.49 -6.71 16.52
CA LEU A 100 -2.06 -6.93 15.20
C LEU A 100 -1.37 -6.02 14.17
N ALA A 101 -0.79 -6.64 13.15
CA ALA A 101 -0.12 -5.98 12.03
C ALA A 101 -0.51 -6.67 10.69
N ALA A 102 -1.78 -7.05 10.58
CA ALA A 102 -2.27 -7.91 9.50
C ALA A 102 -2.82 -7.13 8.29
N SER A 103 -2.62 -5.85 8.20
CA SER A 103 -3.25 -4.83 7.34
C SER A 103 -4.59 -4.31 7.88
N ALA A 104 -4.97 -3.10 7.49
CA ALA A 104 -6.18 -2.43 7.95
C ALA A 104 -7.43 -3.35 7.90
N CYS A 105 -7.68 -3.97 6.77
CA CYS A 105 -8.84 -4.84 6.60
C CYS A 105 -8.70 -6.18 7.33
N SER A 106 -7.52 -6.78 7.30
CA SER A 106 -7.32 -8.10 7.92
C SER A 106 -7.31 -8.02 9.45
N SER A 107 -6.74 -6.98 10.05
CA SER A 107 -6.84 -6.75 11.50
C SER A 107 -8.29 -6.50 11.93
N ALA A 108 -9.05 -5.71 11.17
CA ALA A 108 -10.49 -5.55 11.42
C ALA A 108 -11.24 -6.89 11.32
N ARG A 109 -10.91 -7.74 10.33
CA ARG A 109 -11.48 -9.10 10.22
C ARG A 109 -11.22 -9.95 11.44
N ILE A 110 -9.98 -9.95 11.94
CA ILE A 110 -9.60 -10.68 13.15
C ILE A 110 -10.41 -10.17 14.34
N LEU A 111 -10.46 -8.86 14.57
CA LEU A 111 -11.17 -8.23 15.66
C LEU A 111 -12.68 -8.53 15.61
N LEU A 112 -13.32 -8.39 14.47
CA LEU A 112 -14.75 -8.66 14.28
C LEU A 112 -15.11 -10.15 14.43
N ASN A 113 -14.19 -11.05 14.13
CA ASN A 113 -14.35 -12.50 14.40
C ASN A 113 -14.07 -12.86 15.86
N SER A 114 -13.37 -12.03 16.62
CA SER A 114 -13.00 -12.27 18.03
C SER A 114 -14.16 -11.94 18.98
N LYS A 115 -15.23 -12.75 18.90
CA LYS A 115 -16.43 -12.57 19.71
C LYS A 115 -16.34 -13.37 21.00
N SER A 116 -16.78 -12.76 22.10
CA SER A 116 -16.90 -13.40 23.41
C SER A 116 -18.12 -12.86 24.17
N LYS A 117 -18.35 -13.35 25.37
CA LYS A 117 -19.43 -12.83 26.24
C LYS A 117 -19.21 -11.32 26.54
N GLN A 118 -17.97 -10.90 26.74
CA GLN A 118 -17.60 -9.53 27.02
C GLN A 118 -17.55 -8.65 25.74
N HIS A 119 -17.29 -9.27 24.59
CA HIS A 119 -17.13 -8.60 23.30
C HIS A 119 -18.09 -9.20 22.25
N PRO A 120 -19.42 -9.09 22.42
CA PRO A 120 -20.40 -9.79 21.56
C PRO A 120 -20.38 -9.33 20.11
N ASN A 121 -19.95 -8.08 19.86
CA ASN A 121 -19.86 -7.47 18.52
C ASN A 121 -18.45 -7.53 17.90
N GLY A 122 -17.53 -8.31 18.51
CA GLY A 122 -16.12 -8.35 18.17
C GLY A 122 -15.26 -7.60 19.18
N LEU A 123 -13.98 -7.98 19.24
CA LEU A 123 -13.02 -7.40 20.17
C LEU A 123 -12.77 -5.93 19.84
N GLY A 124 -12.81 -5.05 20.86
CA GLY A 124 -12.55 -3.63 20.68
C GLY A 124 -13.64 -2.86 19.93
N ASN A 125 -14.83 -3.44 19.81
CA ASN A 125 -15.92 -2.88 19.01
C ASN A 125 -17.10 -2.37 19.85
N SER A 126 -16.85 -1.89 21.07
CA SER A 126 -17.88 -1.28 21.92
C SER A 126 -18.47 0.00 21.33
N SER A 127 -17.67 0.74 20.54
CA SER A 127 -18.05 1.95 19.83
C SER A 127 -18.71 1.72 18.47
N ASP A 128 -18.80 0.48 17.99
CA ASP A 128 -19.23 0.11 16.63
C ASP A 128 -18.36 0.77 15.52
N LEU A 129 -17.06 0.91 15.78
CA LEU A 129 -16.15 1.59 14.86
C LEU A 129 -15.11 0.67 14.21
N VAL A 130 -14.97 -0.58 14.67
CA VAL A 130 -14.10 -1.55 13.97
C VAL A 130 -14.65 -1.81 12.58
N GLY A 131 -13.80 -1.64 11.56
CA GLY A 131 -14.17 -1.73 10.15
C GLY A 131 -14.72 -0.44 9.54
N LYS A 132 -15.09 0.57 10.35
CA LYS A 132 -15.64 1.85 9.85
C LYS A 132 -14.55 2.83 9.45
N TYR A 133 -14.94 3.85 8.67
CA TYR A 133 -14.03 4.85 8.10
C TYR A 133 -12.94 4.26 7.22
N LEU A 134 -13.21 3.11 6.62
CA LEU A 134 -12.33 2.55 5.60
C LEU A 134 -12.17 3.54 4.46
N HIS A 135 -10.94 3.87 4.12
CA HIS A 135 -10.64 4.72 2.97
C HIS A 135 -9.33 4.29 2.31
N ASP A 136 -9.18 4.66 1.04
CA ASP A 136 -8.05 4.32 0.19
C ASP A 136 -7.59 5.59 -0.53
N SER A 137 -6.39 5.61 -1.10
CA SER A 137 -5.99 6.68 -2.01
C SER A 137 -6.89 6.68 -3.25
N THR A 138 -7.21 7.87 -3.74
CA THR A 138 -7.70 8.00 -5.11
C THR A 138 -6.57 7.70 -6.09
N GLY A 139 -6.90 7.26 -7.29
CA GLY A 139 -5.93 6.98 -8.32
C GLY A 139 -6.43 7.31 -9.71
N GLY A 140 -5.53 7.82 -10.54
CA GLY A 140 -5.74 7.98 -11.97
C GLY A 140 -4.41 7.90 -12.67
N ASP A 141 -4.37 7.30 -13.85
CA ASP A 141 -3.13 7.05 -14.57
C ASP A 141 -3.26 7.53 -16.02
N MET A 142 -2.14 7.96 -16.59
CA MET A 142 -2.00 8.24 -18.02
C MET A 142 -0.57 7.93 -18.47
N MET A 143 -0.45 7.34 -19.66
CA MET A 143 0.86 7.14 -20.30
C MET A 143 0.98 7.95 -21.58
N ALA A 144 2.19 8.36 -21.88
CA ALA A 144 2.50 9.12 -23.08
C ALA A 144 3.72 8.56 -23.81
N PHE A 145 3.72 8.75 -25.10
CA PHE A 145 4.88 8.63 -25.96
C PHE A 145 5.59 9.99 -26.06
N LEU A 146 6.90 9.99 -25.90
CA LEU A 146 7.76 11.17 -26.05
C LEU A 146 8.71 10.97 -27.23
N PRO A 147 8.45 11.58 -28.40
CA PRO A 147 9.27 11.41 -29.60
C PRO A 147 10.76 11.71 -29.38
N GLN A 148 11.06 12.69 -28.55
CA GLN A 148 12.44 13.10 -28.22
C GLN A 148 13.23 12.06 -27.44
N LEU A 149 12.58 11.00 -26.93
CA LEU A 149 13.23 9.91 -26.23
C LEU A 149 13.50 8.69 -27.12
N THR A 150 13.18 8.76 -28.42
CA THR A 150 13.46 7.68 -29.36
C THR A 150 14.96 7.59 -29.70
N ASN A 151 15.40 6.39 -30.07
CA ASN A 151 16.80 6.09 -30.41
C ASN A 151 17.84 6.44 -29.31
N ARG A 152 17.42 6.53 -28.08
CA ARG A 152 18.36 6.75 -26.97
C ARG A 152 19.23 5.52 -26.76
N LYS A 153 20.50 5.77 -26.37
CA LYS A 153 21.37 4.69 -25.91
C LYS A 153 20.71 3.96 -24.73
N ILE A 154 20.61 2.64 -24.82
CA ILE A 154 20.16 1.82 -23.70
C ILE A 154 21.25 1.84 -22.63
N TYR A 155 20.90 2.25 -21.42
CA TYR A 155 21.79 2.29 -20.28
C TYR A 155 21.05 1.88 -19.01
N ASN A 156 21.79 1.49 -18.00
CA ASN A 156 21.28 1.04 -16.71
C ASN A 156 21.96 1.78 -15.55
N GLU A 157 22.29 3.04 -15.73
CA GLU A 157 23.04 3.81 -14.73
C GLU A 157 22.15 4.28 -13.59
N ASP A 158 20.87 4.53 -13.86
CA ASP A 158 19.88 4.92 -12.84
C ASP A 158 19.38 3.73 -12.02
N GLY A 159 19.52 2.56 -12.55
CA GLY A 159 19.53 1.25 -11.95
C GLY A 159 18.39 0.87 -11.03
N VAL A 160 17.20 1.48 -11.10
CA VAL A 160 16.12 1.16 -10.18
C VAL A 160 14.79 1.05 -10.88
N GLY A 161 14.27 -0.15 -10.93
CA GLY A 161 12.84 -0.36 -11.13
C GLY A 161 12.05 0.21 -9.94
N GLY A 162 10.94 0.88 -10.22
CA GLY A 162 10.04 1.39 -9.18
C GLY A 162 10.40 2.74 -8.57
N MET A 163 11.27 3.54 -9.16
CA MET A 163 11.46 4.93 -8.76
C MET A 163 10.44 5.83 -9.44
N HIS A 164 9.86 6.72 -8.64
CA HIS A 164 8.98 7.78 -9.10
C HIS A 164 9.60 9.15 -8.82
N VAL A 165 9.34 10.10 -9.71
CA VAL A 165 9.54 11.53 -9.44
C VAL A 165 8.20 12.08 -8.97
N TYR A 166 8.18 12.72 -7.81
CA TYR A 166 6.97 13.30 -7.25
C TYR A 166 6.87 14.78 -7.59
N SER A 167 5.70 15.19 -8.09
CA SER A 167 5.36 16.59 -8.22
C SER A 167 4.54 17.05 -7.01
N PRO A 168 5.01 18.05 -6.24
CA PRO A 168 4.35 18.55 -5.03
C PRO A 168 3.34 19.69 -5.30
N TRP A 169 2.74 19.75 -6.44
CA TRP A 169 1.90 20.88 -6.84
C TRP A 169 0.61 21.01 -5.97
N TRP A 170 0.22 19.97 -5.23
CA TRP A 170 -0.89 20.00 -4.27
C TRP A 170 -0.68 20.98 -3.09
N LEU A 171 0.50 21.54 -2.92
CA LEU A 171 0.82 22.48 -1.84
C LEU A 171 -0.02 23.76 -1.86
N ASP A 172 -0.59 24.11 -2.99
CA ASP A 172 -1.51 25.24 -3.16
C ASP A 172 -2.84 24.79 -3.77
N ASN A 173 -3.65 24.10 -2.97
CA ASN A 173 -4.96 23.61 -3.39
C ASN A 173 -6.12 24.58 -3.11
N LYS A 174 -5.87 25.80 -2.65
CA LYS A 174 -6.91 26.77 -2.29
C LYS A 174 -7.81 27.18 -3.44
N LYS A 175 -7.40 26.96 -4.67
CA LYS A 175 -8.14 27.26 -5.91
C LYS A 175 -8.91 26.08 -6.47
N LEU A 176 -8.85 24.90 -5.83
CA LEU A 176 -9.54 23.71 -6.27
C LEU A 176 -10.96 23.67 -5.76
N ASP A 177 -11.87 23.07 -6.50
CA ASP A 177 -13.28 22.90 -6.15
C ASP A 177 -13.57 21.57 -5.42
N PHE A 178 -12.51 20.94 -4.92
CA PHE A 178 -12.58 19.75 -4.08
C PHE A 178 -11.64 19.88 -2.87
N PRO A 179 -11.96 19.26 -1.73
CA PRO A 179 -11.10 19.26 -0.55
C PRO A 179 -9.94 18.31 -0.76
N ARG A 180 -8.90 18.48 0.04
CA ARG A 180 -7.70 17.64 0.00
C ARG A 180 -6.87 17.91 -1.24
N GLY A 181 -5.91 17.03 -1.52
CA GLY A 181 -5.03 17.18 -2.65
C GLY A 181 -4.58 15.85 -3.20
N TYR A 182 -3.72 15.91 -4.20
CA TYR A 182 -3.05 14.75 -4.74
C TYR A 182 -1.62 15.12 -5.15
N HIS A 183 -0.78 14.14 -5.29
CA HIS A 183 0.51 14.31 -5.96
C HIS A 183 0.51 13.54 -7.29
N ILE A 184 1.48 13.88 -8.11
CA ILE A 184 1.73 13.17 -9.37
C ILE A 184 3.03 12.39 -9.21
N GLU A 185 2.95 11.09 -9.41
CA GLU A 185 4.09 10.20 -9.56
C GLU A 185 4.42 10.10 -11.04
N VAL A 186 5.62 10.51 -11.42
CA VAL A 186 6.11 10.38 -12.79
C VAL A 186 7.04 9.19 -12.83
N TRP A 187 6.75 8.25 -13.72
CA TRP A 187 7.51 7.02 -13.86
C TRP A 187 7.79 6.70 -15.33
N GLY A 188 8.81 5.92 -15.58
CA GLY A 188 9.23 5.58 -16.93
C GLY A 188 10.70 5.20 -16.95
N GLY A 189 11.32 5.29 -18.10
CA GLY A 189 12.73 4.97 -18.29
C GLY A 189 12.95 3.58 -18.87
N MET A 190 14.16 3.10 -18.73
CA MET A 190 14.61 1.84 -19.31
C MET A 190 14.43 0.70 -18.32
N GLY A 191 13.20 0.18 -18.21
CA GLY A 191 12.87 -1.01 -17.42
C GLY A 191 13.40 -2.31 -18.03
N ALA A 192 13.00 -3.46 -17.48
CA ALA A 192 13.39 -4.76 -18.06
C ALA A 192 12.91 -4.89 -19.50
N PRO A 193 13.71 -5.47 -20.42
CA PRO A 193 13.38 -5.56 -21.84
C PRO A 193 12.04 -6.21 -22.18
N THR A 194 11.56 -7.10 -21.34
CA THR A 194 10.29 -7.82 -21.52
C THR A 194 9.05 -6.94 -21.43
N TYR A 195 9.16 -5.75 -20.81
CA TYR A 195 8.05 -4.80 -20.62
C TYR A 195 8.49 -3.35 -20.90
N GLY A 196 9.67 -3.16 -21.45
CA GLY A 196 10.42 -1.91 -21.34
C GLY A 196 10.01 -0.77 -22.26
N THR A 197 9.15 -0.99 -23.25
CA THR A 197 8.76 0.09 -24.16
C THR A 197 7.55 0.86 -23.69
N GLY A 198 6.72 0.31 -22.78
CA GLY A 198 5.38 0.82 -22.49
C GLY A 198 4.41 0.69 -23.67
N PHE A 199 4.87 0.25 -24.84
CA PHE A 199 4.05 0.00 -26.01
C PHE A 199 3.62 -1.45 -26.07
N ASN A 200 2.35 -1.67 -26.41
CA ASN A 200 1.86 -2.94 -26.94
C ASN A 200 1.66 -2.84 -28.46
N VAL A 201 1.31 -3.94 -29.10
CA VAL A 201 1.12 -4.01 -30.56
C VAL A 201 0.10 -2.97 -31.08
N ASN A 202 -0.96 -2.73 -30.33
CA ASN A 202 -2.00 -1.76 -30.69
C ASN A 202 -1.44 -0.32 -30.67
N HIS A 203 -0.59 -0.01 -29.71
CA HIS A 203 0.08 1.30 -29.66
C HIS A 203 1.01 1.49 -30.85
N PHE A 204 1.80 0.48 -31.24
CA PHE A 204 2.63 0.55 -32.44
C PHE A 204 1.80 0.83 -33.69
N ASN A 205 0.67 0.14 -33.85
CA ASN A 205 -0.24 0.39 -34.98
C ASN A 205 -0.84 1.80 -34.96
N LYS A 206 -1.26 2.27 -33.81
CA LYS A 206 -1.88 3.60 -33.64
C LYS A 206 -0.90 4.74 -33.93
N PHE A 207 0.32 4.65 -33.41
CA PHE A 207 1.27 5.76 -33.46
C PHE A 207 2.23 5.70 -34.64
N PHE A 208 2.55 4.53 -35.13
CA PHE A 208 3.62 4.34 -36.12
C PHE A 208 3.15 3.67 -37.42
N GLY A 209 1.86 3.32 -37.51
CA GLY A 209 1.31 2.65 -38.69
C GLY A 209 1.90 1.26 -38.94
N LEU A 210 2.49 0.64 -37.94
CA LEU A 210 3.07 -0.70 -38.04
C LEU A 210 1.97 -1.74 -38.09
N LYS A 211 2.11 -2.75 -38.94
CA LYS A 211 1.18 -3.86 -38.98
C LYS A 211 1.29 -4.69 -37.68
N ALA A 212 0.14 -5.01 -37.10
CA ALA A 212 0.08 -5.95 -35.99
C ALA A 212 0.80 -7.24 -36.35
N GLY A 213 1.69 -7.71 -35.46
CA GLY A 213 2.43 -8.95 -35.68
C GLY A 213 3.79 -8.80 -36.36
N GLY A 214 4.36 -7.62 -36.41
CA GLY A 214 5.76 -7.47 -36.76
C GLY A 214 6.63 -8.39 -35.90
N TYR A 215 7.53 -9.14 -36.51
CA TYR A 215 8.43 -10.07 -35.81
C TYR A 215 9.82 -10.01 -36.46
N GLY A 216 10.78 -10.75 -35.87
CA GLY A 216 12.14 -10.81 -36.37
C GLY A 216 12.88 -9.48 -36.28
N ASP A 217 13.58 -9.10 -37.31
CA ASP A 217 14.44 -7.92 -37.34
C ASP A 217 13.66 -6.60 -37.27
N VAL A 218 12.45 -6.57 -37.83
CA VAL A 218 11.57 -5.39 -37.72
C VAL A 218 11.20 -5.14 -36.27
N LEU A 219 10.69 -6.14 -35.57
CA LEU A 219 10.34 -6.04 -34.14
C LEU A 219 11.58 -5.63 -33.32
N ARG A 220 12.72 -6.26 -33.61
CA ARG A 220 13.97 -5.99 -32.90
C ARG A 220 14.46 -4.54 -33.11
N SER A 221 14.34 -4.03 -34.34
CA SER A 221 14.64 -2.65 -34.67
C SER A 221 13.72 -1.67 -33.96
N ASP A 222 12.41 -1.92 -33.99
CA ASP A 222 11.41 -1.06 -33.35
C ASP A 222 11.57 -1.05 -31.83
N MET A 223 11.82 -2.21 -31.22
CA MET A 223 12.12 -2.30 -29.78
C MET A 223 13.34 -1.46 -29.40
N LYS A 224 14.41 -1.47 -30.19
CA LYS A 224 15.58 -0.62 -29.96
C LYS A 224 15.25 0.85 -30.10
N LYS A 225 14.51 1.21 -31.15
CA LYS A 225 14.18 2.60 -31.47
C LYS A 225 13.30 3.24 -30.41
N TYR A 226 12.28 2.51 -29.92
CA TYR A 226 11.27 3.06 -29.03
C TYR A 226 11.46 2.70 -27.56
N TYR A 227 12.47 1.91 -27.24
CA TYR A 227 12.75 1.51 -25.86
C TYR A 227 13.04 2.75 -25.00
N GLY A 228 12.31 2.86 -23.88
CA GLY A 228 12.42 4.02 -22.98
C GLY A 228 11.79 5.32 -23.49
N SER A 229 11.00 5.28 -24.57
CA SER A 229 10.35 6.48 -25.13
C SER A 229 8.94 6.73 -24.56
N THR A 230 8.51 5.98 -23.55
CA THR A 230 7.25 6.20 -22.86
C THR A 230 7.48 6.74 -21.46
N ILE A 231 6.51 7.53 -21.00
CA ILE A 231 6.45 8.05 -19.63
C ILE A 231 5.05 7.83 -19.09
N GLY A 232 4.95 7.50 -17.80
CA GLY A 232 3.69 7.33 -17.10
C GLY A 232 3.51 8.40 -16.03
N PHE A 233 2.26 8.77 -15.83
CA PHE A 233 1.78 9.66 -14.78
C PHE A 233 0.77 8.90 -13.95
N SER A 234 0.95 8.91 -12.65
CA SER A 234 0.01 8.34 -11.69
C SER A 234 -0.34 9.42 -10.67
N GLY A 235 -1.60 9.81 -10.62
CA GLY A 235 -2.11 10.65 -9.55
C GLY A 235 -2.44 9.77 -8.35
N ARG A 236 -2.02 10.19 -7.17
CA ARG A 236 -2.43 9.58 -5.89
C ARG A 236 -2.94 10.68 -5.00
N GLY A 237 -4.16 10.54 -4.55
CA GLY A 237 -4.83 11.58 -3.81
C GLY A 237 -5.45 11.12 -2.50
N GLU A 238 -5.72 12.07 -1.64
CA GLU A 238 -6.40 11.85 -0.38
C GLU A 238 -7.90 11.79 -0.59
N SER A 239 -8.52 10.69 -0.17
CA SER A 239 -9.98 10.58 -0.10
C SER A 239 -10.52 11.06 1.25
N VAL A 240 -11.80 11.39 1.29
CA VAL A 240 -12.47 11.78 2.53
C VAL A 240 -12.88 10.53 3.32
N ALA A 241 -12.37 10.41 4.56
CA ALA A 241 -12.75 9.33 5.45
C ALA A 241 -14.21 9.46 5.89
N MET A 242 -15.07 8.52 5.51
CA MET A 242 -16.51 8.53 5.81
C MET A 242 -16.90 7.28 6.60
N LYS A 243 -17.76 7.44 7.63
CA LYS A 243 -18.30 6.30 8.40
C LYS A 243 -19.11 5.34 7.53
N SER A 244 -19.70 5.82 6.45
CA SER A 244 -20.46 5.02 5.48
C SER A 244 -19.61 4.09 4.63
N ASN A 245 -18.29 4.33 4.56
CA ASN A 245 -17.32 3.44 3.93
C ASN A 245 -16.73 2.49 4.99
N TYR A 246 -17.01 1.21 4.86
CA TYR A 246 -16.65 0.23 5.89
C TYR A 246 -16.45 -1.18 5.33
N CYS A 247 -15.83 -2.02 6.14
CA CYS A 247 -15.87 -3.46 6.00
C CYS A 247 -16.52 -4.09 7.24
N GLU A 248 -17.18 -5.22 7.05
CA GLU A 248 -17.82 -6.00 8.12
C GLU A 248 -17.78 -7.48 7.78
N ILE A 249 -18.05 -8.36 8.72
CA ILE A 249 -18.12 -9.80 8.45
C ILE A 249 -19.32 -10.11 7.56
N ASP A 250 -19.07 -10.86 6.47
CA ASP A 250 -20.15 -11.44 5.68
C ASP A 250 -20.79 -12.61 6.44
N PRO A 251 -22.08 -12.55 6.77
CA PRO A 251 -22.73 -13.60 7.56
C PRO A 251 -22.91 -14.92 6.80
N ASN A 252 -22.74 -14.91 5.47
CA ASN A 252 -23.08 -16.04 4.61
C ASN A 252 -21.84 -16.65 3.93
N LYS A 253 -20.65 -16.07 4.11
CA LYS A 253 -19.46 -16.52 3.39
C LYS A 253 -18.29 -16.78 4.32
N VAL A 254 -17.64 -17.89 4.07
CA VAL A 254 -16.37 -18.26 4.71
C VAL A 254 -15.31 -18.51 3.65
N ASP A 255 -14.05 -18.40 4.03
CA ASP A 255 -12.94 -18.80 3.18
C ASP A 255 -12.74 -20.33 3.19
N LYS A 256 -11.75 -20.81 2.45
CA LYS A 256 -11.45 -22.25 2.36
C LYS A 256 -11.05 -22.92 3.67
N TYR A 257 -10.82 -22.14 4.72
CA TYR A 257 -10.50 -22.61 6.08
C TYR A 257 -11.67 -22.45 7.06
N GLY A 258 -12.86 -22.10 6.56
CA GLY A 258 -14.05 -21.91 7.38
C GLY A 258 -14.08 -20.62 8.19
N VAL A 259 -13.17 -19.67 7.92
CA VAL A 259 -13.15 -18.36 8.61
C VAL A 259 -14.04 -17.38 7.89
N PRO A 260 -15.00 -16.70 8.58
CA PRO A 260 -15.85 -15.69 7.96
C PRO A 260 -15.04 -14.58 7.26
N VAL A 261 -15.46 -14.21 6.04
CA VAL A 261 -14.77 -13.20 5.22
C VAL A 261 -15.39 -11.81 5.43
N LEU A 262 -14.70 -10.79 4.95
CA LEU A 262 -15.24 -9.44 4.92
C LEU A 262 -16.12 -9.22 3.69
N ARG A 263 -17.17 -8.42 3.87
CA ARG A 263 -17.84 -7.70 2.80
C ARG A 263 -17.58 -6.22 2.95
N PHE A 264 -17.57 -5.51 1.83
CA PHE A 264 -17.18 -4.11 1.76
C PHE A 264 -18.36 -3.25 1.28
N ASN A 265 -18.59 -2.12 1.95
CA ASN A 265 -19.42 -1.04 1.50
C ASN A 265 -18.55 0.18 1.30
N TYR A 266 -18.23 0.49 0.05
CA TYR A 266 -17.32 1.58 -0.27
C TYR A 266 -17.79 2.33 -1.53
N LYS A 267 -17.84 3.66 -1.45
CA LYS A 267 -18.18 4.52 -2.58
C LYS A 267 -17.30 5.76 -2.58
N TRP A 268 -16.85 6.14 -3.76
CA TRP A 268 -16.28 7.45 -3.97
C TRP A 268 -17.39 8.52 -3.91
N THR A 269 -17.04 9.72 -3.45
CA THR A 269 -17.90 10.89 -3.49
C THR A 269 -17.63 11.73 -4.73
N ASP A 270 -18.42 12.77 -4.94
CA ASP A 270 -18.20 13.72 -6.05
C ASP A 270 -16.84 14.43 -5.91
N TYR A 271 -16.27 14.51 -4.71
CA TYR A 271 -14.95 15.11 -4.49
C TYR A 271 -13.83 14.28 -5.12
N GLU A 272 -13.85 12.97 -4.93
CA GLU A 272 -12.85 12.08 -5.53
C GLU A 272 -13.00 12.03 -7.06
N ILE A 273 -14.23 12.11 -7.57
CA ILE A 273 -14.50 12.18 -9.03
C ILE A 273 -13.94 13.49 -9.62
N LYS A 274 -14.16 14.63 -8.95
CA LYS A 274 -13.59 15.92 -9.36
C LYS A 274 -12.07 15.91 -9.31
N GLN A 275 -11.50 15.29 -8.28
CA GLN A 275 -10.05 15.12 -8.15
C GLN A 275 -9.49 14.30 -9.31
N ALA A 276 -10.14 13.19 -9.69
CA ALA A 276 -9.73 12.37 -10.83
C ALA A 276 -9.81 13.15 -12.16
N LYS A 277 -10.87 13.92 -12.36
CA LYS A 277 -10.98 14.81 -13.54
C LYS A 277 -9.80 15.76 -13.61
N HIS A 278 -9.48 16.41 -12.52
CA HIS A 278 -8.37 17.35 -12.44
C HIS A 278 -7.01 16.67 -12.68
N MET A 279 -6.82 15.44 -12.19
CA MET A 279 -5.62 14.64 -12.48
C MET A 279 -5.47 14.43 -13.98
N GLN A 280 -6.52 13.98 -14.67
CA GLN A 280 -6.48 13.70 -16.10
C GLN A 280 -6.23 14.96 -16.92
N ASP A 281 -6.84 16.09 -16.58
CA ASP A 281 -6.62 17.37 -17.24
C ASP A 281 -5.15 17.82 -17.08
N THR A 282 -4.61 17.68 -15.87
CA THR A 282 -3.21 18.01 -15.57
C THR A 282 -2.22 17.11 -16.31
N PHE A 283 -2.49 15.80 -16.39
CA PHE A 283 -1.63 14.88 -17.13
C PHE A 283 -1.58 15.22 -18.60
N GLU A 284 -2.73 15.49 -19.20
CA GLU A 284 -2.83 15.86 -20.62
C GLU A 284 -2.06 17.16 -20.90
N GLU A 285 -2.21 18.17 -20.05
CA GLU A 285 -1.47 19.43 -20.15
C GLU A 285 0.04 19.22 -20.05
N ILE A 286 0.52 18.45 -19.07
CA ILE A 286 1.93 18.14 -18.90
C ILE A 286 2.47 17.42 -20.15
N ILE A 287 1.75 16.41 -20.65
CA ILE A 287 2.15 15.64 -21.82
C ILE A 287 2.28 16.54 -23.06
N HIS A 288 1.30 17.41 -23.29
CA HIS A 288 1.33 18.33 -24.43
C HIS A 288 2.49 19.33 -24.30
N ASN A 289 2.71 19.90 -23.13
CA ASN A 289 3.81 20.83 -22.87
C ASN A 289 5.20 20.18 -23.04
N MET A 290 5.27 18.86 -22.84
CA MET A 290 6.47 18.06 -23.12
C MET A 290 6.63 17.69 -24.60
N GLY A 291 5.69 18.06 -25.48
CA GLY A 291 5.67 17.63 -26.88
C GLY A 291 5.37 16.14 -27.05
N GLY A 292 4.71 15.53 -26.06
CA GLY A 292 4.32 14.13 -26.07
C GLY A 292 2.92 13.89 -26.65
N GLN A 293 2.58 12.63 -26.75
CA GLN A 293 1.26 12.14 -27.19
C GLN A 293 0.71 11.13 -26.22
N PRO A 294 -0.52 11.31 -25.68
CA PRO A 294 -1.15 10.30 -24.83
C PRO A 294 -1.31 8.96 -25.57
N LEU A 295 -1.03 7.85 -24.91
CA LEU A 295 -1.19 6.50 -25.50
C LEU A 295 -2.66 6.11 -25.68
N TRP A 296 -3.56 6.69 -24.91
CA TRP A 296 -5.02 6.51 -25.01
C TRP A 296 -5.75 7.82 -24.81
N ASN A 297 -7.01 7.83 -25.18
CA ASN A 297 -7.84 9.02 -24.98
C ASN A 297 -8.08 9.24 -23.49
N LYS A 298 -8.13 10.51 -23.08
CA LYS A 298 -8.48 10.87 -21.71
C LYS A 298 -9.82 10.26 -21.33
N PRO A 299 -9.89 9.54 -20.17
CA PRO A 299 -11.17 9.01 -19.68
C PRO A 299 -12.18 10.12 -19.40
N GLY A 300 -13.43 9.90 -19.79
CA GLY A 300 -14.54 10.82 -19.55
C GLY A 300 -15.35 10.49 -18.29
N ILE A 301 -16.47 11.20 -18.12
CA ILE A 301 -17.37 11.07 -16.96
C ILE A 301 -17.99 9.67 -16.85
N GLU A 302 -18.19 8.99 -17.96
CA GLU A 302 -18.74 7.64 -18.05
C GLU A 302 -17.91 6.59 -17.29
N SER A 303 -16.63 6.89 -17.08
CA SER A 303 -15.68 6.08 -16.31
C SER A 303 -15.21 6.78 -15.03
N ASN A 304 -15.93 7.80 -14.56
CA ASN A 304 -15.49 8.67 -13.47
C ASN A 304 -14.08 9.22 -13.72
N TYR A 305 -13.78 9.60 -14.96
CA TYR A 305 -12.46 10.09 -15.39
C TYR A 305 -11.31 9.13 -15.11
N GLY A 306 -11.58 7.83 -15.19
CA GLY A 306 -10.57 6.80 -14.93
C GLY A 306 -10.17 6.68 -13.46
N LEU A 307 -11.00 7.17 -12.54
CA LEU A 307 -10.81 6.95 -11.11
C LEU A 307 -10.79 5.44 -10.82
N THR A 308 -9.69 4.98 -10.22
CA THR A 308 -9.53 3.58 -9.85
C THR A 308 -10.62 3.14 -8.89
N LYS A 309 -11.02 1.88 -8.98
CA LYS A 309 -12.00 1.34 -8.04
C LYS A 309 -11.42 1.29 -6.62
N PRO A 310 -12.28 1.40 -5.60
CA PRO A 310 -11.86 1.21 -4.22
C PRO A 310 -11.12 -0.13 -4.03
N GLY A 311 -9.97 -0.10 -3.33
CA GLY A 311 -9.13 -1.27 -3.09
C GLY A 311 -8.13 -1.61 -4.22
N GLU A 312 -8.16 -0.90 -5.35
CA GLU A 312 -7.20 -1.15 -6.45
C GLU A 312 -5.86 -0.42 -6.26
N ILE A 313 -5.83 0.66 -5.47
CA ILE A 313 -4.58 1.37 -5.13
C ILE A 313 -3.83 0.66 -4.00
N ILE A 314 -4.51 -0.21 -3.24
CA ILE A 314 -3.94 -1.02 -2.15
C ILE A 314 -3.30 -0.18 -1.03
N HIS A 315 -3.90 0.96 -0.75
CA HIS A 315 -3.50 1.86 0.34
C HIS A 315 -4.60 1.98 1.41
N GLU A 316 -5.33 0.91 1.66
CA GLU A 316 -6.48 0.90 2.57
C GLU A 316 -6.06 1.21 4.00
N VAL A 317 -6.77 2.14 4.62
CA VAL A 317 -6.52 2.63 5.98
C VAL A 317 -7.85 2.85 6.73
N GLY A 318 -7.82 3.10 8.04
CA GLY A 318 -8.91 3.70 8.80
C GLY A 318 -9.80 2.76 9.59
N THR A 319 -9.75 1.48 9.43
CA THR A 319 -10.68 0.48 9.99
C THR A 319 -10.65 0.34 11.51
N THR A 320 -9.63 0.88 12.18
CA THR A 320 -9.46 0.90 13.64
C THR A 320 -8.96 2.26 14.10
N ARG A 321 -9.60 3.31 13.58
CA ARG A 321 -9.14 4.70 13.69
C ARG A 321 -8.70 5.09 15.11
N MET A 322 -7.62 5.85 15.17
CA MET A 322 -7.02 6.39 16.38
C MET A 322 -7.78 7.61 16.92
N GLY A 323 -7.77 7.80 18.22
CA GLY A 323 -8.31 9.01 18.86
C GLY A 323 -8.25 8.97 20.37
N LYS A 324 -8.60 10.10 21.00
CA LYS A 324 -8.61 10.23 22.46
C LYS A 324 -9.91 9.72 23.09
N ASN A 325 -11.02 9.83 22.37
CA ASN A 325 -12.34 9.49 22.88
C ASN A 325 -12.70 8.04 22.47
N PRO A 326 -12.86 7.10 23.41
CA PRO A 326 -13.20 5.72 23.10
C PRO A 326 -14.57 5.54 22.41
N LYS A 327 -15.44 6.54 22.46
CA LYS A 327 -16.72 6.53 21.72
C LYS A 327 -16.57 6.90 20.24
N GLU A 328 -15.43 7.48 19.86
CA GLU A 328 -15.15 7.98 18.50
C GLU A 328 -13.91 7.35 17.87
N SER A 329 -13.25 6.45 18.58
CA SER A 329 -12.03 5.78 18.14
C SER A 329 -11.94 4.36 18.68
N VAL A 330 -11.12 3.54 18.07
CA VAL A 330 -10.87 2.14 18.47
C VAL A 330 -9.58 2.04 19.28
N VAL A 331 -8.56 2.80 18.89
CA VAL A 331 -7.25 2.81 19.56
C VAL A 331 -6.86 4.21 20.02
N ASP A 332 -5.98 4.27 21.00
CA ASP A 332 -5.39 5.51 21.50
C ASP A 332 -4.19 5.99 20.66
N GLN A 333 -3.51 7.04 21.10
CA GLN A 333 -2.34 7.61 20.43
C GLN A 333 -1.12 6.67 20.32
N PHE A 334 -1.11 5.59 21.08
CA PHE A 334 -0.07 4.55 21.05
C PHE A 334 -0.53 3.30 20.31
N GLU A 335 -1.63 3.39 19.55
CA GLU A 335 -2.23 2.27 18.82
C GLU A 335 -2.74 1.14 19.73
N ARG A 336 -2.88 1.43 21.04
CA ARG A 336 -3.44 0.53 22.04
C ARG A 336 -4.98 0.62 22.00
N MET A 337 -5.64 -0.52 22.03
CA MET A 337 -7.10 -0.57 22.05
C MET A 337 -7.68 0.02 23.33
N HIS A 338 -8.77 0.80 23.19
CA HIS A 338 -9.46 1.36 24.36
C HIS A 338 -10.17 0.30 25.20
N ASP A 339 -10.76 -0.71 24.56
CA ASP A 339 -11.52 -1.75 25.23
C ASP A 339 -10.66 -2.85 25.84
N VAL A 340 -9.45 -3.06 25.33
CA VAL A 340 -8.55 -4.15 25.75
C VAL A 340 -7.11 -3.65 25.76
N ASP A 341 -6.62 -3.35 26.94
CA ASP A 341 -5.37 -2.59 27.16
C ASP A 341 -4.08 -3.31 26.78
N ASN A 342 -4.14 -4.62 26.52
CA ASN A 342 -3.00 -5.42 26.10
C ASN A 342 -3.10 -5.89 24.63
N VAL A 343 -3.93 -5.19 23.83
CA VAL A 343 -4.00 -5.38 22.37
C VAL A 343 -3.64 -4.09 21.65
N PHE A 344 -2.78 -4.19 20.66
CA PHE A 344 -2.31 -3.09 19.81
C PHE A 344 -2.60 -3.39 18.37
N VAL A 345 -2.95 -2.36 17.58
CA VAL A 345 -3.11 -2.47 16.12
C VAL A 345 -2.12 -1.52 15.48
N VAL A 346 -1.06 -2.06 14.86
CA VAL A 346 0.12 -1.29 14.38
C VAL A 346 0.29 -1.33 12.85
N ASP A 347 -0.81 -1.49 12.15
CA ASP A 347 -0.88 -1.37 10.70
C ASP A 347 -1.54 -0.06 10.25
N ALA A 348 -2.15 -0.02 9.06
CA ALA A 348 -2.83 1.17 8.56
C ALA A 348 -4.23 1.38 9.14
N GLY A 349 -4.75 0.45 9.96
CA GLY A 349 -6.07 0.58 10.59
C GLY A 349 -6.24 1.83 11.46
N PRO A 350 -5.26 2.25 12.27
CA PRO A 350 -5.33 3.42 13.13
C PRO A 350 -5.43 4.78 12.44
N PHE A 351 -5.17 4.86 11.14
CA PHE A 351 -5.19 6.13 10.41
C PHE A 351 -6.55 6.82 10.46
N VAL A 352 -6.53 8.13 10.67
CA VAL A 352 -7.73 9.01 10.63
C VAL A 352 -7.88 9.73 9.30
N SER A 353 -6.79 9.84 8.56
CA SER A 353 -6.68 10.29 7.18
C SER A 353 -5.43 9.69 6.58
N GLN A 354 -5.40 9.50 5.28
CA GLN A 354 -4.26 8.90 4.61
C GLN A 354 -3.25 9.92 4.10
N ALA A 355 -3.66 11.17 3.89
CA ALA A 355 -2.97 12.11 3.04
C ALA A 355 -2.87 11.61 1.57
N ASP A 356 -2.07 12.25 0.77
CA ASP A 356 -1.87 11.91 -0.65
C ASP A 356 -0.66 10.98 -0.87
N LYS A 357 -0.07 10.43 0.19
CA LYS A 357 1.17 9.64 0.11
C LYS A 357 0.95 8.16 0.40
N ASN A 358 1.86 7.35 -0.11
CA ASN A 358 1.93 5.94 0.20
C ASN A 358 2.11 5.75 1.71
N PRO A 359 1.30 4.92 2.39
CA PRO A 359 1.19 4.95 3.85
C PRO A 359 2.33 4.25 4.60
N THR A 360 3.15 3.43 3.94
CA THR A 360 4.08 2.49 4.58
C THR A 360 5.04 3.16 5.57
N TRP A 361 5.62 4.32 5.24
CA TRP A 361 6.53 5.00 6.15
C TRP A 361 5.85 5.53 7.40
N THR A 362 4.62 6.00 7.27
CA THR A 362 3.83 6.44 8.41
C THR A 362 3.44 5.26 9.28
N ILE A 363 3.05 4.11 8.68
CA ILE A 363 2.81 2.85 9.41
C ILE A 363 4.05 2.47 10.23
N MET A 364 5.23 2.44 9.60
CA MET A 364 6.48 2.07 10.28
C MET A 364 6.83 3.03 11.43
N ALA A 365 6.64 4.33 11.25
CA ALA A 365 6.89 5.33 12.29
C ALA A 365 5.94 5.17 13.48
N LEU A 366 4.65 4.92 13.22
CA LEU A 366 3.65 4.68 14.25
C LEU A 366 3.90 3.36 14.98
N ALA A 367 4.18 2.28 14.23
CA ALA A 367 4.52 0.98 14.80
C ALA A 367 5.78 1.05 15.68
N TRP A 368 6.77 1.84 15.31
CA TRP A 368 7.95 2.08 16.17
C TRP A 368 7.57 2.75 17.48
N ARG A 369 6.78 3.82 17.41
CA ARG A 369 6.27 4.51 18.61
C ARG A 369 5.47 3.58 19.52
N ALA A 370 4.58 2.74 18.94
CA ALA A 370 3.83 1.74 19.68
C ALA A 370 4.76 0.71 20.33
N SER A 371 5.79 0.25 19.62
CA SER A 371 6.77 -0.70 20.13
C SER A 371 7.54 -0.14 21.33
N ASP A 372 8.01 1.11 21.27
CA ASP A 372 8.67 1.78 22.39
C ASP A 372 7.74 1.89 23.61
N HIS A 373 6.47 2.20 23.38
CA HIS A 373 5.45 2.23 24.43
C HIS A 373 5.22 0.85 25.04
N ILE A 374 5.05 -0.20 24.24
CA ILE A 374 4.87 -1.59 24.69
C ILE A 374 6.06 -2.00 25.59
N VAL A 375 7.28 -1.77 25.14
CA VAL A 375 8.50 -2.10 25.93
C VAL A 375 8.53 -1.34 27.25
N SER A 376 8.16 -0.05 27.25
CA SER A 376 8.09 0.77 28.45
C SER A 376 7.07 0.22 29.45
N GLU A 377 5.86 -0.07 28.99
CA GLU A 377 4.78 -0.59 29.85
C GLU A 377 5.07 -2.02 30.34
N PHE A 378 5.69 -2.85 29.52
CA PHE A 378 6.12 -4.20 29.91
C PHE A 378 7.16 -4.15 31.06
N LYS A 379 8.14 -3.23 30.99
CA LYS A 379 9.12 -3.03 32.07
C LYS A 379 8.50 -2.55 33.38
N LYS A 380 7.36 -1.84 33.31
CA LYS A 380 6.57 -1.41 34.48
C LYS A 380 5.63 -2.49 35.00
N GLN A 381 5.57 -3.65 34.35
CA GLN A 381 4.66 -4.77 34.67
C GLN A 381 3.16 -4.39 34.55
N ASN A 382 2.83 -3.53 33.60
CA ASN A 382 1.45 -3.08 33.34
C ASN A 382 0.66 -4.04 32.44
N PHE A 383 1.22 -5.20 32.04
CA PHE A 383 0.57 -6.24 31.26
C PHE A 383 0.53 -7.59 31.96
#